data_d0f9f44ebb3e7e6f9bba2811c980e1d8
#
_entry.id   d0f9f44ebb3e7e6f9bba2811c980e1d8
#
_cell.length_a   1.000
_cell.length_b   1.000
_cell.length_c   1.000
_cell.angle_alpha   90.00
_cell.angle_beta   90.00
_cell.angle_gamma   90.00
#
_symmetry.space_group_name_H-M   'P 1'
#
loop_
_entity.id
_entity.type
_entity.pdbx_description
1 polymer ?
#
loop_
_entity_poly.entity_id
_entity_poly.type
_entity_poly.pdbx_seq_one_letter_code
_entity_poly.pdbx_strand_id
1 'polypeptide(L)'
;MIVSANNLTKVYNNKPLHKNAAGLFAIQNISFEIDKGECVGIIGTNGSGKSTLLKVLCGITSPTSGEYSVNGRISALLELGAGFNMEYNGIENVYLNGTMMGFSEKEIDAKLPDILEFADIGDYVNQPVKTYSSGMFVRLAFAVAINIEPEILIVDEALSVGDVFFQAKCYHKFEEFKKMGKTIVFVSHDLSSISKYCDRVFLLNKGVLLGEGSPKEMIDAYKRVLVGQYEVPDKEEHQNLLHDKALIEAAGKSSKAGGAAGTGAENPNVLEYGDKKAQIEAFYLTDDNNVRTTAVIKGSEFTIHVRVRILEHIPSPIFAFSLKNAIGTEITGTNTMIEKAFLESAEPGQIKNVTFTQKMTLQGGEYLLSLGVTGYNKDTFEVYHRLYDVLNITVVSDKNTVGYYDMESRVKVEDAGK
;
A
#
# COMPACT_ATOMS: atom_id res chain seq x y z
N MET A 1 14.06 -10.54 16.80
CA MET A 1 14.44 -9.22 16.22
C MET A 1 15.61 -9.39 15.27
N ILE A 2 15.48 -8.95 14.03
CA ILE A 2 16.53 -9.01 13.00
C ILE A 2 16.98 -7.60 12.58
N VAL A 3 16.07 -6.60 12.62
CA VAL A 3 16.36 -5.19 12.41
C VAL A 3 15.82 -4.39 13.59
N SER A 4 16.59 -3.43 14.09
CA SER A 4 16.13 -2.48 15.10
C SER A 4 16.70 -1.09 14.83
N ALA A 5 15.94 -0.09 15.19
CA ALA A 5 16.33 1.31 15.22
C ALA A 5 15.88 1.95 16.52
N ASN A 6 16.74 2.78 17.10
CA ASN A 6 16.46 3.51 18.35
C ASN A 6 16.84 4.98 18.20
N ASN A 7 15.84 5.86 18.28
CA ASN A 7 15.96 7.32 18.12
C ASN A 7 16.77 7.75 16.90
N LEU A 8 16.59 7.03 15.78
CA LEU A 8 17.36 7.22 14.56
C LEU A 8 17.05 8.56 13.91
N THR A 9 18.09 9.36 13.68
CA THR A 9 17.96 10.69 13.08
C THR A 9 18.98 10.87 11.98
N LYS A 10 18.56 11.44 10.83
CA LYS A 10 19.45 11.87 9.75
C LYS A 10 19.14 13.28 9.31
N VAL A 11 20.17 14.11 9.37
CA VAL A 11 20.14 15.49 8.90
C VAL A 11 21.11 15.62 7.72
N TYR A 12 20.65 16.16 6.62
CA TYR A 12 21.52 16.59 5.53
C TYR A 12 21.89 18.06 5.72
N ASN A 13 23.17 18.30 5.94
CA ASN A 13 23.71 19.65 6.01
C ASN A 13 23.90 20.17 4.58
N ASN A 14 22.91 20.86 4.05
CA ASN A 14 23.17 21.75 2.95
C ASN A 14 24.07 22.88 3.50
N LYS A 15 25.31 23.03 3.01
CA LYS A 15 26.14 24.21 3.33
C LYS A 15 25.27 25.43 3.05
N PRO A 16 24.93 26.23 4.05
CA PRO A 16 23.98 27.31 3.85
C PRO A 16 24.62 28.37 2.94
N LEU A 17 23.95 28.72 1.85
CA LEU A 17 24.20 29.98 1.13
C LEU A 17 23.90 31.20 2.02
N HIS A 18 23.19 30.99 3.14
CA HIS A 18 22.91 31.99 4.17
C HIS A 18 23.14 31.38 5.57
N LYS A 19 23.75 32.20 6.47
CA LYS A 19 24.21 31.82 7.83
C LYS A 19 23.15 31.27 8.80
N ASN A 20 21.86 31.20 8.42
CA ASN A 20 20.74 30.79 9.27
C ASN A 20 19.90 29.60 8.71
N ALA A 21 20.41 28.80 7.76
CA ALA A 21 19.67 27.65 7.29
C ALA A 21 19.83 26.47 8.26
N ALA A 22 18.78 26.11 8.97
CA ALA A 22 18.71 24.87 9.73
C ALA A 22 18.88 23.69 8.76
N GLY A 23 19.61 22.63 9.18
CA GLY A 23 19.77 21.41 8.39
C GLY A 23 18.41 20.78 8.06
N LEU A 24 18.31 20.12 6.91
CA LEU A 24 17.10 19.42 6.51
C LEU A 24 17.04 18.07 7.24
N PHE A 25 16.07 17.91 8.14
CA PHE A 25 15.78 16.63 8.77
C PHE A 25 15.13 15.72 7.74
N ALA A 26 15.84 14.69 7.32
CA ALA A 26 15.29 13.66 6.44
C ALA A 26 14.55 12.56 7.21
N ILE A 27 15.08 12.18 8.39
CA ILE A 27 14.41 11.34 9.40
C ILE A 27 14.75 11.90 10.79
N GLN A 28 13.80 11.80 11.73
CA GLN A 28 13.92 12.36 13.07
C GLN A 28 13.33 11.41 14.13
N ASN A 29 14.17 10.98 15.07
CA ASN A 29 13.78 10.16 16.23
C ASN A 29 12.93 8.94 15.89
N ILE A 30 13.31 8.20 14.84
CA ILE A 30 12.60 6.99 14.43
C ILE A 30 13.07 5.81 15.27
N SER A 31 12.12 5.11 15.92
CA SER A 31 12.39 3.89 16.66
C SER A 31 11.41 2.81 16.20
N PHE A 32 11.91 1.61 15.89
CA PHE A 32 11.12 0.44 15.53
C PHE A 32 11.94 -0.84 15.63
N GLU A 33 11.24 -1.96 15.58
CA GLU A 33 11.82 -3.29 15.54
C GLU A 33 11.15 -4.14 14.46
N ILE A 34 11.92 -5.01 13.81
CA ILE A 34 11.41 -5.98 12.83
C ILE A 34 11.87 -7.36 13.24
N ASP A 35 10.94 -8.29 13.31
CA ASP A 35 11.22 -9.67 13.66
C ASP A 35 11.63 -10.50 12.44
N LYS A 36 12.35 -11.59 12.70
CA LYS A 36 12.77 -12.50 11.62
C LYS A 36 11.55 -13.15 10.98
N GLY A 37 11.52 -13.12 9.66
CA GLY A 37 10.44 -13.70 8.84
C GLY A 37 9.23 -12.78 8.67
N GLU A 38 9.28 -11.56 9.21
CA GLU A 38 8.22 -10.57 9.06
C GLU A 38 8.33 -9.83 7.72
N CYS A 39 7.20 -9.59 7.06
CA CYS A 39 7.09 -8.70 5.90
C CYS A 39 6.53 -7.35 6.34
N VAL A 40 7.40 -6.33 6.44
CA VAL A 40 7.03 -5.00 6.90
C VAL A 40 6.93 -4.03 5.74
N GLY A 41 5.78 -3.37 5.61
CA GLY A 41 5.57 -2.28 4.66
C GLY A 41 6.03 -0.93 5.21
N ILE A 42 6.56 -0.06 4.36
CA ILE A 42 6.82 1.34 4.71
C ILE A 42 6.07 2.22 3.73
N ILE A 43 5.10 2.98 4.22
CA ILE A 43 4.31 3.92 3.43
C ILE A 43 4.52 5.35 3.91
N GLY A 44 4.22 6.31 3.04
CA GLY A 44 4.33 7.75 3.36
C GLY A 44 4.43 8.59 2.11
N THR A 45 4.22 9.89 2.25
CA THR A 45 4.25 10.87 1.15
C THR A 45 5.65 10.97 0.52
N ASN A 46 5.73 11.57 -0.67
CA ASN A 46 7.03 11.89 -1.27
C ASN A 46 7.81 12.83 -0.33
N GLY A 47 9.10 12.53 -0.13
CA GLY A 47 9.94 13.27 0.83
C GLY A 47 9.69 12.93 2.30
N SER A 48 8.89 11.92 2.64
CA SER A 48 8.65 11.52 4.04
C SER A 48 9.83 10.84 4.73
N GLY A 49 10.92 10.54 4.01
CA GLY A 49 12.13 9.96 4.59
C GLY A 49 12.33 8.47 4.32
N LYS A 50 11.42 7.78 3.60
CA LYS A 50 11.48 6.33 3.31
C LYS A 50 12.83 5.90 2.74
N SER A 51 13.26 6.48 1.61
CA SER A 51 14.53 6.12 0.96
C SER A 51 15.74 6.47 1.82
N THR A 52 15.67 7.54 2.65
CA THR A 52 16.74 7.85 3.61
C THR A 52 16.84 6.79 4.70
N LEU A 53 15.70 6.36 5.25
CA LEU A 53 15.65 5.30 6.25
C LEU A 53 16.24 4.01 5.68
N LEU A 54 15.84 3.61 4.48
CA LEU A 54 16.38 2.42 3.82
C LEU A 54 17.89 2.52 3.57
N LYS A 55 18.40 3.68 3.10
CA LYS A 55 19.84 3.90 2.92
C LYS A 55 20.63 3.80 4.22
N VAL A 56 20.05 4.20 5.34
CA VAL A 56 20.67 4.00 6.66
C VAL A 56 20.69 2.53 7.03
N LEU A 57 19.59 1.82 6.89
CA LEU A 57 19.51 0.37 7.20
C LEU A 57 20.46 -0.46 6.34
N CYS A 58 20.66 -0.09 5.08
CA CYS A 58 21.63 -0.73 4.17
C CYS A 58 23.09 -0.33 4.43
N GLY A 59 23.36 0.56 5.39
CA GLY A 59 24.71 1.05 5.66
C GLY A 59 25.28 2.00 4.60
N ILE A 60 24.49 2.41 3.60
CA ILE A 60 24.91 3.33 2.54
C ILE A 60 25.15 4.74 3.11
N THR A 61 24.39 5.09 4.15
CA THR A 61 24.49 6.41 4.79
C THR A 61 24.49 6.25 6.31
N SER A 62 25.46 6.87 6.99
CA SER A 62 25.48 6.88 8.47
C SER A 62 24.40 7.81 9.03
N PRO A 63 23.74 7.45 10.13
CA PRO A 63 22.83 8.34 10.83
C PRO A 63 23.59 9.53 11.43
N THR A 64 22.88 10.61 11.73
CA THR A 64 23.44 11.78 12.45
C THR A 64 23.44 11.50 13.97
N SER A 65 22.42 10.82 14.47
CA SER A 65 22.32 10.35 15.86
C SER A 65 21.37 9.15 15.95
N GLY A 66 21.36 8.47 17.09
CA GLY A 66 20.63 7.24 17.30
C GLY A 66 21.43 6.01 16.88
N GLU A 67 20.87 4.84 17.13
CA GLU A 67 21.51 3.58 16.87
C GLU A 67 20.59 2.67 16.05
N TYR A 68 21.19 1.79 15.26
CA TYR A 68 20.47 0.74 14.55
C TYR A 68 21.30 -0.55 14.52
N SER A 69 20.62 -1.66 14.44
CA SER A 69 21.23 -2.98 14.30
C SER A 69 20.54 -3.76 13.19
N VAL A 70 21.33 -4.45 12.38
CA VAL A 70 20.85 -5.35 11.33
C VAL A 70 21.62 -6.64 11.44
N ASN A 71 20.93 -7.74 11.73
CA ASN A 71 21.49 -9.06 11.97
C ASN A 71 21.17 -10.00 10.79
N GLY A 72 22.00 -9.95 9.74
CA GLY A 72 21.84 -10.75 8.53
C GLY A 72 22.33 -10.05 7.28
N ARG A 73 22.47 -10.81 6.20
CA ARG A 73 22.87 -10.26 4.89
C ARG A 73 21.66 -9.60 4.24
N ILE A 74 21.85 -8.36 3.79
CA ILE A 74 20.83 -7.57 3.12
C ILE A 74 21.05 -7.68 1.61
N SER A 75 19.95 -7.90 0.87
CA SER A 75 19.84 -7.52 -0.53
C SER A 75 18.85 -6.38 -0.66
N ALA A 76 19.29 -5.29 -1.29
CA ALA A 76 18.48 -4.09 -1.43
C ALA A 76 18.23 -3.78 -2.91
N LEU A 77 16.97 -3.75 -3.30
CA LEU A 77 16.52 -3.33 -4.63
C LEU A 77 16.31 -1.80 -4.72
N LEU A 78 17.08 -1.02 -3.92
CA LEU A 78 16.94 0.46 -3.85
C LEU A 78 17.45 1.15 -5.11
N GLU A 79 18.54 0.66 -5.63
CA GLU A 79 19.21 1.17 -6.83
C GLU A 79 19.64 -0.06 -7.64
N LEU A 80 18.72 -0.59 -8.47
CA LEU A 80 18.97 -1.78 -9.28
C LEU A 80 20.23 -1.60 -10.13
N GLY A 81 21.19 -2.53 -9.98
CA GLY A 81 22.48 -2.47 -10.65
C GLY A 81 23.49 -1.53 -10.00
N ALA A 82 23.22 -0.99 -8.80
CA ALA A 82 24.28 -0.33 -8.02
C ALA A 82 25.45 -1.28 -7.79
N GLY A 83 26.64 -0.81 -8.11
CA GLY A 83 27.85 -1.64 -8.05
C GLY A 83 28.16 -2.46 -9.31
N PHE A 84 27.32 -2.43 -10.33
CA PHE A 84 27.65 -3.04 -11.62
C PHE A 84 28.76 -2.24 -12.33
N ASN A 85 29.74 -2.97 -12.87
CA ASN A 85 30.74 -2.38 -13.74
C ASN A 85 30.29 -2.53 -15.20
N MET A 86 30.14 -1.42 -15.88
CA MET A 86 29.64 -1.38 -17.25
C MET A 86 30.57 -2.02 -18.27
N GLU A 87 31.87 -2.16 -17.96
CA GLU A 87 32.87 -2.79 -18.81
C GLU A 87 32.92 -4.32 -18.62
N TYR A 88 32.37 -4.84 -17.52
CA TYR A 88 32.29 -6.27 -17.24
C TYR A 88 31.08 -6.89 -17.94
N ASN A 89 31.19 -8.20 -18.24
CA ASN A 89 30.06 -8.96 -18.75
C ASN A 89 29.03 -9.26 -17.62
N GLY A 90 27.91 -9.90 -17.97
CA GLY A 90 26.85 -10.20 -17.02
C GLY A 90 27.32 -11.13 -15.90
N ILE A 91 28.08 -12.18 -16.23
CA ILE A 91 28.58 -13.16 -15.24
C ILE A 91 29.55 -12.48 -14.27
N GLU A 92 30.51 -11.71 -14.78
CA GLU A 92 31.44 -10.96 -13.94
C GLU A 92 30.74 -10.00 -12.98
N ASN A 93 29.66 -9.36 -13.42
CA ASN A 93 28.83 -8.51 -12.57
C ASN A 93 28.03 -9.30 -11.52
N VAL A 94 27.58 -10.53 -11.83
CA VAL A 94 26.97 -11.43 -10.83
C VAL A 94 27.96 -11.69 -9.68
N TYR A 95 29.21 -12.06 -10.00
CA TYR A 95 30.24 -12.31 -8.97
C TYR A 95 30.60 -11.04 -8.21
N LEU A 96 30.81 -9.93 -8.91
CA LEU A 96 31.13 -8.64 -8.29
C LEU A 96 30.04 -8.24 -7.28
N ASN A 97 28.78 -8.27 -7.69
CA ASN A 97 27.66 -7.83 -6.86
C ASN A 97 27.40 -8.81 -5.70
N GLY A 98 27.46 -10.14 -5.97
CA GLY A 98 27.33 -11.17 -4.95
C GLY A 98 28.41 -11.06 -3.86
N THR A 99 29.66 -10.80 -4.26
CA THR A 99 30.75 -10.58 -3.31
C THR A 99 30.56 -9.32 -2.48
N MET A 100 30.09 -8.23 -3.10
CA MET A 100 29.75 -6.99 -2.37
C MET A 100 28.63 -7.19 -1.34
N MET A 101 27.69 -8.11 -1.59
CA MET A 101 26.64 -8.51 -0.66
C MET A 101 27.14 -9.48 0.43
N GLY A 102 28.41 -9.86 0.42
CA GLY A 102 29.04 -10.73 1.43
C GLY A 102 28.88 -12.24 1.15
N PHE A 103 28.59 -12.65 -0.09
CA PHE A 103 28.55 -14.05 -0.50
C PHE A 103 29.92 -14.50 -1.00
N SER A 104 30.30 -15.74 -0.68
CA SER A 104 31.50 -16.37 -1.21
C SER A 104 31.28 -16.81 -2.67
N GLU A 105 32.40 -16.99 -3.43
CA GLU A 105 32.33 -17.49 -4.81
C GLU A 105 31.58 -18.81 -4.91
N LYS A 106 31.75 -19.73 -3.95
CA LYS A 106 31.04 -21.01 -3.93
C LYS A 106 29.55 -20.88 -3.77
N GLU A 107 29.10 -19.90 -2.96
CA GLU A 107 27.66 -19.60 -2.80
C GLU A 107 27.11 -19.00 -4.09
N ILE A 108 27.88 -18.14 -4.75
CA ILE A 108 27.50 -17.53 -6.03
C ILE A 108 27.46 -18.60 -7.14
N ASP A 109 28.48 -19.49 -7.23
CA ASP A 109 28.51 -20.62 -8.18
C ASP A 109 27.23 -21.47 -8.09
N ALA A 110 26.82 -21.78 -6.87
CA ALA A 110 25.62 -22.58 -6.61
C ALA A 110 24.32 -21.91 -7.08
N LYS A 111 24.28 -20.56 -7.12
CA LYS A 111 23.11 -19.75 -7.49
C LYS A 111 23.16 -19.21 -8.93
N LEU A 112 24.34 -19.28 -9.57
CA LEU A 112 24.52 -18.72 -10.90
C LEU A 112 23.53 -19.26 -11.94
N PRO A 113 23.24 -20.57 -12.01
CA PRO A 113 22.26 -21.09 -12.95
C PRO A 113 20.86 -20.46 -12.74
N ASP A 114 20.40 -20.38 -11.50
CA ASP A 114 19.09 -19.82 -11.14
C ASP A 114 19.01 -18.31 -11.48
N ILE A 115 20.12 -17.58 -11.26
CA ILE A 115 20.23 -16.16 -11.59
C ILE A 115 20.10 -15.96 -13.10
N LEU A 116 20.82 -16.76 -13.89
CA LEU A 116 20.81 -16.63 -15.35
C LEU A 116 19.46 -17.03 -15.96
N GLU A 117 18.86 -18.11 -15.47
CA GLU A 117 17.52 -18.55 -15.87
C GLU A 117 16.45 -17.49 -15.54
N PHE A 118 16.55 -16.89 -14.34
CA PHE A 118 15.62 -15.84 -13.95
C PHE A 118 15.76 -14.58 -14.81
N ALA A 119 16.99 -14.14 -15.07
CA ALA A 119 17.30 -12.96 -15.87
C ALA A 119 16.81 -13.10 -17.32
N ASP A 120 16.92 -14.31 -17.90
CA ASP A 120 16.42 -14.65 -19.23
C ASP A 120 16.90 -13.64 -20.31
N ILE A 121 18.22 -13.40 -20.34
CA ILE A 121 18.88 -12.49 -21.29
C ILE A 121 19.71 -13.23 -22.35
N GLY A 122 19.69 -14.56 -22.34
CA GLY A 122 20.38 -15.42 -23.31
C GLY A 122 21.89 -15.15 -23.39
N ASP A 123 22.45 -15.27 -24.58
CA ASP A 123 23.90 -15.13 -24.83
C ASP A 123 24.46 -13.73 -24.53
N TYR A 124 23.59 -12.74 -24.37
CA TYR A 124 24.04 -11.40 -23.97
C TYR A 124 24.75 -11.38 -22.61
N VAL A 125 24.51 -12.38 -21.76
CA VAL A 125 25.22 -12.51 -20.48
C VAL A 125 26.74 -12.48 -20.61
N ASN A 126 27.28 -12.92 -21.75
CA ASN A 126 28.71 -12.94 -22.06
C ASN A 126 29.21 -11.61 -22.66
N GLN A 127 28.35 -10.65 -22.90
CA GLN A 127 28.70 -9.34 -23.44
C GLN A 127 28.84 -8.29 -22.33
N PRO A 128 29.67 -7.24 -22.54
CA PRO A 128 29.77 -6.14 -21.58
C PRO A 128 28.40 -5.50 -21.32
N VAL A 129 28.10 -5.22 -20.04
CA VAL A 129 26.81 -4.68 -19.60
C VAL A 129 26.46 -3.34 -20.26
N LYS A 130 27.46 -2.55 -20.66
CA LYS A 130 27.23 -1.31 -21.43
C LYS A 130 26.49 -1.52 -22.75
N THR A 131 26.46 -2.75 -23.29
CA THR A 131 25.75 -3.08 -24.53
C THR A 131 24.31 -3.52 -24.29
N TYR A 132 23.90 -3.66 -23.04
CA TYR A 132 22.57 -4.11 -22.68
C TYR A 132 21.51 -3.04 -22.95
N SER A 133 20.31 -3.48 -23.31
CA SER A 133 19.15 -2.63 -23.19
C SER A 133 18.83 -2.34 -21.72
N SER A 134 18.09 -1.25 -21.46
CA SER A 134 17.65 -0.95 -20.08
C SER A 134 16.88 -2.11 -19.45
N GLY A 135 16.06 -2.82 -20.24
CA GLY A 135 15.33 -3.99 -19.77
C GLY A 135 16.25 -5.17 -19.38
N MET A 136 17.25 -5.48 -20.20
CA MET A 136 18.24 -6.55 -19.89
C MET A 136 19.06 -6.22 -18.65
N PHE A 137 19.49 -4.96 -18.52
CA PHE A 137 20.20 -4.48 -17.35
C PHE A 137 19.39 -4.69 -16.06
N VAL A 138 18.14 -4.24 -16.07
CA VAL A 138 17.22 -4.34 -14.93
C VAL A 138 16.92 -5.82 -14.61
N ARG A 139 16.70 -6.67 -15.62
CA ARG A 139 16.46 -8.10 -15.45
C ARG A 139 17.64 -8.80 -14.76
N LEU A 140 18.88 -8.53 -15.20
CA LEU A 140 20.07 -9.13 -14.58
C LEU A 140 20.27 -8.62 -13.14
N ALA A 141 20.18 -7.30 -12.92
CA ALA A 141 20.35 -6.69 -11.61
C ALA A 141 19.33 -7.23 -10.60
N PHE A 142 18.07 -7.35 -11.03
CA PHE A 142 17.00 -7.92 -10.19
C PHE A 142 17.24 -9.43 -9.94
N ALA A 143 17.63 -10.19 -10.96
CA ALA A 143 17.91 -11.61 -10.83
C ALA A 143 19.01 -11.89 -9.81
N VAL A 144 20.10 -11.11 -9.81
CA VAL A 144 21.15 -11.21 -8.79
C VAL A 144 20.59 -10.94 -7.41
N ALA A 145 19.93 -9.81 -7.22
CA ALA A 145 19.46 -9.36 -5.91
C ALA A 145 18.46 -10.34 -5.26
N ILE A 146 17.61 -11.00 -6.07
CA ILE A 146 16.58 -11.88 -5.53
C ILE A 146 16.99 -13.34 -5.44
N ASN A 147 17.82 -13.87 -6.34
CA ASN A 147 18.18 -15.30 -6.33
C ASN A 147 19.37 -15.63 -5.43
N ILE A 148 20.11 -14.63 -4.94
CA ILE A 148 21.23 -14.86 -4.01
C ILE A 148 20.75 -15.24 -2.58
N GLU A 149 19.45 -15.21 -2.34
CA GLU A 149 18.75 -15.62 -1.11
C GLU A 149 19.27 -14.95 0.19
N PRO A 150 19.18 -13.63 0.29
CA PRO A 150 19.55 -12.91 1.50
C PRO A 150 18.67 -13.30 2.71
N GLU A 151 19.08 -12.97 3.92
CA GLU A 151 18.25 -13.07 5.11
C GLU A 151 17.20 -11.96 5.18
N ILE A 152 17.56 -10.77 4.64
CA ILE A 152 16.72 -9.56 4.61
C ILE A 152 16.65 -9.04 3.18
N LEU A 153 15.47 -8.97 2.61
CA LEU A 153 15.21 -8.37 1.31
C LEU A 153 14.59 -6.99 1.49
N ILE A 154 15.21 -5.96 0.94
CA ILE A 154 14.65 -4.60 0.91
C ILE A 154 14.20 -4.29 -0.51
N VAL A 155 12.90 -4.00 -0.67
CA VAL A 155 12.26 -3.72 -1.96
C VAL A 155 11.72 -2.29 -1.97
N ASP A 156 12.21 -1.44 -2.87
CA ASP A 156 11.75 -0.06 -3.05
C ASP A 156 11.20 0.10 -4.47
N GLU A 157 9.88 0.04 -4.64
CA GLU A 157 9.16 0.20 -5.92
C GLU A 157 9.65 -0.69 -7.09
N ALA A 158 10.68 -1.50 -6.85
CA ALA A 158 11.40 -2.24 -7.88
C ALA A 158 10.62 -3.41 -8.49
N LEU A 159 9.48 -3.82 -7.92
CA LEU A 159 8.68 -4.93 -8.47
C LEU A 159 7.90 -4.54 -9.75
N SER A 160 7.82 -3.24 -10.05
CA SER A 160 7.13 -2.73 -11.24
C SER A 160 8.05 -2.55 -12.46
N VAL A 161 9.25 -3.14 -12.46
CA VAL A 161 10.25 -3.02 -13.53
C VAL A 161 10.14 -4.15 -14.56
N GLY A 162 10.52 -3.86 -15.79
CA GLY A 162 10.49 -4.81 -16.90
C GLY A 162 9.10 -4.95 -17.53
N ASP A 163 8.92 -5.99 -18.33
CA ASP A 163 7.63 -6.32 -18.92
C ASP A 163 6.72 -7.10 -17.96
N VAL A 164 5.45 -7.25 -18.33
CA VAL A 164 4.42 -7.90 -17.50
C VAL A 164 4.79 -9.32 -17.08
N PHE A 165 5.46 -10.09 -17.96
CA PHE A 165 5.88 -11.47 -17.66
C PHE A 165 7.01 -11.48 -16.64
N PHE A 166 7.97 -10.57 -16.77
CA PHE A 166 9.05 -10.43 -15.80
C PHE A 166 8.52 -9.95 -14.44
N GLN A 167 7.60 -8.99 -14.43
CA GLN A 167 6.92 -8.57 -13.19
C GLN A 167 6.22 -9.75 -12.51
N ALA A 168 5.52 -10.60 -13.26
CA ALA A 168 4.88 -11.80 -12.70
C ALA A 168 5.91 -12.76 -12.06
N LYS A 169 7.09 -12.98 -12.71
CA LYS A 169 8.20 -13.75 -12.11
C LYS A 169 8.69 -13.11 -10.80
N CYS A 170 8.82 -11.78 -10.76
CA CYS A 170 9.25 -11.05 -9.56
C CYS A 170 8.29 -11.23 -8.40
N TYR A 171 6.98 -11.07 -8.64
CA TYR A 171 5.95 -11.28 -7.61
C TYR A 171 5.90 -12.73 -7.12
N HIS A 172 6.04 -13.71 -8.02
CA HIS A 172 6.09 -15.12 -7.64
C HIS A 172 7.29 -15.40 -6.71
N LYS A 173 8.46 -14.88 -7.05
CA LYS A 173 9.68 -15.05 -6.23
C LYS A 173 9.56 -14.35 -4.87
N PHE A 174 8.89 -13.20 -4.83
CA PHE A 174 8.57 -12.51 -3.60
C PHE A 174 7.66 -13.36 -2.67
N GLU A 175 6.63 -14.01 -3.24
CA GLU A 175 5.75 -14.92 -2.50
C GLU A 175 6.52 -16.16 -1.99
N GLU A 176 7.47 -16.70 -2.77
CA GLU A 176 8.36 -17.77 -2.32
C GLU A 176 9.18 -17.34 -1.11
N PHE A 177 9.78 -16.15 -1.13
CA PHE A 177 10.56 -15.62 -0.01
C PHE A 177 9.71 -15.50 1.25
N LYS A 178 8.49 -14.98 1.12
CA LYS A 178 7.56 -14.92 2.25
C LYS A 178 7.24 -16.32 2.81
N LYS A 179 6.99 -17.31 1.95
CA LYS A 179 6.77 -18.71 2.36
C LYS A 179 7.99 -19.34 3.04
N MET A 180 9.21 -18.96 2.63
CA MET A 180 10.46 -19.41 3.25
C MET A 180 10.73 -18.72 4.61
N GLY A 181 9.91 -17.80 5.05
CA GLY A 181 10.11 -17.03 6.27
C GLY A 181 11.30 -16.07 6.21
N LYS A 182 11.62 -15.54 5.03
CA LYS A 182 12.61 -14.48 4.88
C LYS A 182 12.03 -13.16 5.35
N THR A 183 12.86 -12.30 5.94
CA THR A 183 12.44 -10.96 6.34
C THR A 183 12.41 -10.04 5.14
N ILE A 184 11.33 -9.28 4.98
CA ILE A 184 11.13 -8.39 3.85
C ILE A 184 10.76 -7.00 4.36
N VAL A 185 11.47 -5.98 3.88
CA VAL A 185 11.09 -4.57 4.05
C VAL A 185 10.62 -4.05 2.71
N PHE A 186 9.34 -3.77 2.60
CA PHE A 186 8.67 -3.46 1.34
C PHE A 186 8.19 -2.02 1.30
N VAL A 187 8.74 -1.22 0.39
CA VAL A 187 8.29 0.16 0.13
C VAL A 187 7.56 0.19 -1.19
N SER A 188 6.34 0.69 -1.19
CA SER A 188 5.54 0.81 -2.40
C SER A 188 4.55 1.96 -2.29
N HIS A 189 4.28 2.63 -3.41
CA HIS A 189 3.14 3.54 -3.55
C HIS A 189 1.84 2.78 -3.89
N ASP A 190 1.93 1.53 -4.32
CA ASP A 190 0.77 0.67 -4.51
C ASP A 190 0.28 0.09 -3.19
N LEU A 191 -0.75 0.72 -2.64
CA LEU A 191 -1.37 0.33 -1.38
C LEU A 191 -2.01 -1.08 -1.45
N SER A 192 -2.36 -1.56 -2.65
CA SER A 192 -2.90 -2.90 -2.85
C SER A 192 -1.83 -3.96 -2.61
N SER A 193 -0.62 -3.74 -3.11
CA SER A 193 0.53 -4.60 -2.84
C SER A 193 0.92 -4.58 -1.35
N ILE A 194 0.92 -3.42 -0.70
CA ILE A 194 1.13 -3.30 0.75
C ILE A 194 0.09 -4.13 1.52
N SER A 195 -1.19 -3.98 1.19
CA SER A 195 -2.29 -4.72 1.85
C SER A 195 -2.18 -6.23 1.64
N LYS A 196 -1.73 -6.66 0.45
CA LYS A 196 -1.63 -8.08 0.08
C LYS A 196 -0.45 -8.79 0.74
N TYR A 197 0.71 -8.12 0.81
CA TYR A 197 1.96 -8.80 1.12
C TYR A 197 2.49 -8.52 2.52
N CYS A 198 2.20 -7.36 3.11
CA CYS A 198 2.77 -6.97 4.40
C CYS A 198 1.96 -7.52 5.57
N ASP A 199 2.68 -7.90 6.63
CA ASP A 199 2.09 -8.35 7.90
C ASP A 199 1.85 -7.14 8.83
N ARG A 200 2.76 -6.15 8.76
CA ARG A 200 2.72 -4.88 9.49
C ARG A 200 3.22 -3.75 8.60
N VAL A 201 2.82 -2.52 8.90
CA VAL A 201 3.16 -1.34 8.11
C VAL A 201 3.60 -0.20 9.03
N PHE A 202 4.66 0.49 8.62
CA PHE A 202 5.13 1.75 9.20
C PHE A 202 4.65 2.93 8.35
N LEU A 203 4.03 3.91 8.98
CA LEU A 203 3.60 5.14 8.32
C LEU A 203 4.58 6.27 8.64
N LEU A 204 5.30 6.73 7.62
CA LEU A 204 6.21 7.87 7.72
C LEU A 204 5.61 9.14 7.12
N ASN A 205 5.80 10.27 7.79
CA ASN A 205 5.48 11.59 7.25
C ASN A 205 6.48 12.63 7.72
N LYS A 206 7.00 13.46 6.80
CA LYS A 206 7.95 14.55 7.08
C LYS A 206 9.13 14.13 7.99
N GLY A 207 9.64 12.93 7.77
CA GLY A 207 10.79 12.39 8.51
C GLY A 207 10.45 11.77 9.87
N VAL A 208 9.19 11.66 10.24
CA VAL A 208 8.75 11.10 11.52
C VAL A 208 7.93 9.84 11.28
N LEU A 209 8.08 8.84 12.16
CA LEU A 209 7.21 7.67 12.21
C LEU A 209 5.91 8.07 12.93
N LEU A 210 4.80 8.16 12.17
CA LEU A 210 3.50 8.53 12.73
C LEU A 210 2.80 7.38 13.45
N GLY A 211 3.10 6.14 13.04
CA GLY A 211 2.51 4.95 13.65
C GLY A 211 2.93 3.67 12.96
N GLU A 212 2.63 2.57 13.61
CA GLU A 212 2.77 1.21 13.10
C GLU A 212 1.54 0.39 13.43
N GLY A 213 1.19 -0.56 12.57
CA GLY A 213 0.01 -1.39 12.77
C GLY A 213 -0.30 -2.28 11.58
N SER A 214 -1.51 -2.81 11.53
CA SER A 214 -1.97 -3.62 10.41
C SER A 214 -1.98 -2.81 9.10
N PRO A 215 -1.81 -3.46 7.93
CA PRO A 215 -1.87 -2.78 6.63
C PRO A 215 -3.13 -1.93 6.46
N LYS A 216 -4.29 -2.45 6.87
CA LYS A 216 -5.56 -1.74 6.78
C LYS A 216 -5.54 -0.43 7.58
N GLU A 217 -5.16 -0.48 8.85
CA GLU A 217 -5.12 0.70 9.75
C GLU A 217 -4.16 1.77 9.22
N MET A 218 -2.96 1.35 8.79
CA MET A 218 -1.93 2.30 8.34
C MET A 218 -2.24 2.88 6.96
N ILE A 219 -2.88 2.13 6.06
CA ILE A 219 -3.37 2.65 4.78
C ILE A 219 -4.47 3.68 5.00
N ASP A 220 -5.41 3.44 5.91
CA ASP A 220 -6.47 4.40 6.23
C ASP A 220 -5.91 5.64 6.94
N ALA A 221 -4.91 5.50 7.81
CA ALA A 221 -4.16 6.61 8.39
C ALA A 221 -3.41 7.42 7.31
N TYR A 222 -2.75 6.74 6.36
CA TYR A 222 -2.06 7.39 5.25
C TYR A 222 -2.99 8.23 4.37
N LYS A 223 -4.17 7.71 4.05
CA LYS A 223 -5.19 8.46 3.30
C LYS A 223 -5.59 9.76 4.01
N ARG A 224 -5.70 9.74 5.36
CA ARG A 224 -5.94 10.96 6.16
C ARG A 224 -4.77 11.93 6.12
N VAL A 225 -3.54 11.43 6.14
CA VAL A 225 -2.33 12.27 5.99
C VAL A 225 -2.34 12.99 4.65
N LEU A 226 -2.72 12.30 3.56
CA LEU A 226 -2.77 12.89 2.21
C LEU A 226 -3.73 14.07 2.09
N VAL A 227 -4.85 14.04 2.81
CA VAL A 227 -5.85 15.11 2.81
C VAL A 227 -5.65 16.13 3.93
N GLY A 228 -4.53 16.06 4.66
CA GLY A 228 -4.20 17.01 5.74
C GLY A 228 -5.08 16.90 6.99
N GLN A 229 -5.78 15.78 7.16
CA GLN A 229 -6.74 15.53 8.26
C GLN A 229 -6.19 14.53 9.31
N TYR A 230 -4.91 14.25 9.27
CA TYR A 230 -4.24 13.47 10.31
C TYR A 230 -3.66 14.45 11.35
N GLU A 231 -4.16 14.42 12.57
CA GLU A 231 -3.56 15.15 13.69
C GLU A 231 -2.21 14.54 14.00
N VAL A 232 -1.14 15.25 13.67
CA VAL A 232 0.22 14.85 14.08
C VAL A 232 0.32 15.17 15.57
N PRO A 233 0.55 14.17 16.45
CA PRO A 233 0.73 14.44 17.87
C PRO A 233 1.86 15.45 18.09
N ASP A 234 1.67 16.39 19.01
CA ASP A 234 2.69 17.39 19.34
C ASP A 234 3.98 16.74 19.81
N LYS A 235 5.12 17.39 19.57
CA LYS A 235 6.48 16.84 19.76
C LYS A 235 6.77 16.29 21.17
N GLU A 236 6.06 16.71 22.18
CA GLU A 236 6.22 16.26 23.57
C GLU A 236 5.45 14.97 23.90
N GLU A 237 4.40 14.62 23.13
CA GLU A 237 3.61 13.39 23.32
C GLU A 237 4.20 12.17 22.61
N HIS A 238 5.07 12.36 21.62
CA HIS A 238 5.66 11.25 20.84
C HIS A 238 6.45 10.21 21.67
N GLN A 239 7.00 10.59 22.82
CA GLN A 239 7.73 9.63 23.67
C GLN A 239 6.80 8.72 24.48
N ASN A 240 5.54 9.12 24.68
CA ASN A 240 4.56 8.34 25.45
C ASN A 240 3.64 7.47 24.56
N LEU A 241 3.49 7.80 23.28
CA LEU A 241 2.58 7.10 22.35
C LEU A 241 3.05 5.69 21.95
N LEU A 242 4.36 5.42 21.95
CA LEU A 242 4.90 4.10 21.63
C LEU A 242 4.65 3.06 22.75
N HIS A 243 4.25 3.49 23.97
CA HIS A 243 3.95 2.60 25.08
C HIS A 243 2.46 2.47 25.42
N ASP A 244 1.59 3.27 24.83
CA ASP A 244 0.18 3.33 25.24
C ASP A 244 -0.75 2.68 24.20
N LYS A 245 -0.86 1.34 24.25
CA LYS A 245 -1.94 0.59 23.58
C LYS A 245 -3.34 1.12 23.94
N ALA A 246 -3.48 1.86 25.02
CA ALA A 246 -4.72 2.46 25.49
C ALA A 246 -5.22 3.62 24.62
N LEU A 247 -4.36 4.33 23.86
CA LEU A 247 -4.76 5.44 23.00
C LEU A 247 -5.32 4.98 21.65
N ILE A 248 -4.89 3.82 21.16
CA ILE A 248 -5.52 3.17 19.98
C ILE A 248 -6.96 2.74 20.33
N GLU A 249 -7.20 2.29 21.56
CA GLU A 249 -8.55 1.99 22.07
C GLU A 249 -9.36 3.24 22.40
N ALA A 250 -8.73 4.38 22.72
CA ALA A 250 -9.43 5.64 23.03
C ALA A 250 -9.86 6.39 21.75
N ALA A 251 -9.12 6.33 20.67
CA ALA A 251 -9.53 6.88 19.37
C ALA A 251 -10.75 6.13 18.78
N GLY A 252 -11.02 4.89 19.23
CA GLY A 252 -12.22 4.13 18.90
C GLY A 252 -13.46 4.47 19.73
N LYS A 253 -13.37 5.37 20.75
CA LYS A 253 -14.49 5.62 21.69
C LYS A 253 -15.19 6.97 21.57
N SER A 254 -14.85 7.81 20.60
CA SER A 254 -15.47 9.12 20.46
C SER A 254 -16.25 9.24 19.15
N SER A 255 -17.47 8.76 19.14
CA SER A 255 -18.66 9.46 18.63
C SER A 255 -19.89 8.54 18.69
N LYS A 256 -20.75 8.79 19.66
CA LYS A 256 -22.16 8.38 19.59
C LYS A 256 -22.83 9.31 18.56
N ALA A 257 -22.91 8.90 17.30
CA ALA A 257 -23.87 9.46 16.37
C ALA A 257 -25.14 8.60 16.44
N GLY A 258 -26.23 9.18 16.91
CA GLY A 258 -27.52 8.54 16.91
C GLY A 258 -27.99 8.29 15.49
N GLY A 259 -28.00 7.05 15.07
CA GLY A 259 -28.58 6.56 13.84
C GLY A 259 -29.62 5.49 14.17
N ALA A 260 -30.81 5.62 13.58
CA ALA A 260 -31.94 4.73 13.79
C ALA A 260 -31.59 3.27 13.44
N ALA A 261 -32.08 2.37 14.30
CA ALA A 261 -32.14 0.92 14.22
C ALA A 261 -31.59 0.25 12.94
N GLY A 262 -30.33 -0.14 12.97
CA GLY A 262 -29.67 -0.96 11.95
C GLY A 262 -29.77 -2.44 12.29
N THR A 263 -29.98 -3.25 11.28
CA THR A 263 -29.76 -4.72 11.32
C THR A 263 -28.27 -4.96 11.60
N GLY A 264 -27.91 -5.83 12.52
CA GLY A 264 -26.58 -6.05 13.12
C GLY A 264 -25.34 -6.26 12.20
N ALA A 265 -25.37 -5.71 10.98
CA ALA A 265 -24.28 -5.70 10.00
C ALA A 265 -23.53 -4.35 9.93
N GLU A 266 -23.95 -3.32 10.69
CA GLU A 266 -23.27 -2.03 10.75
C GLU A 266 -22.04 -2.14 11.65
N ASN A 267 -20.95 -1.56 11.19
CA ASN A 267 -19.70 -1.56 11.93
C ASN A 267 -19.80 -0.59 13.14
N PRO A 268 -19.66 -1.06 14.39
CA PRO A 268 -19.71 -0.18 15.55
C PRO A 268 -18.48 0.75 15.66
N ASN A 269 -17.42 0.50 14.91
CA ASN A 269 -16.14 1.23 14.95
C ASN A 269 -15.84 1.88 13.58
N VAL A 270 -16.83 2.59 13.01
CA VAL A 270 -16.66 3.31 11.74
C VAL A 270 -15.59 4.39 11.88
N LEU A 271 -14.58 4.32 11.00
CA LEU A 271 -13.61 5.40 10.89
C LEU A 271 -14.22 6.53 10.07
N GLU A 272 -14.43 7.68 10.73
CA GLU A 272 -15.02 8.88 10.15
C GLU A 272 -14.00 10.01 10.10
N TYR A 273 -13.92 10.75 8.97
CA TYR A 273 -13.18 12.00 8.85
C TYR A 273 -13.74 12.90 7.74
N GLY A 274 -13.29 14.16 7.71
CA GLY A 274 -13.70 15.20 6.77
C GLY A 274 -13.91 16.52 7.49
N ASP A 275 -13.96 17.62 6.74
CA ASP A 275 -14.20 18.98 7.29
C ASP A 275 -15.67 19.23 7.69
N LYS A 276 -16.53 18.24 7.44
CA LYS A 276 -17.96 18.24 7.79
C LYS A 276 -18.82 19.31 7.10
N LYS A 277 -18.40 19.85 5.96
CA LYS A 277 -19.28 20.66 5.09
C LYS A 277 -20.48 19.87 4.56
N ALA A 278 -20.37 18.54 4.53
CA ALA A 278 -21.47 17.62 4.29
C ALA A 278 -21.46 16.50 5.33
N GLN A 279 -22.62 15.87 5.55
CA GLN A 279 -22.76 14.75 6.48
C GLN A 279 -23.60 13.63 5.86
N ILE A 280 -23.06 12.42 5.81
CA ILE A 280 -23.80 11.20 5.47
C ILE A 280 -24.67 10.86 6.69
N GLU A 281 -25.99 10.96 6.55
CA GLU A 281 -26.94 10.73 7.65
C GLU A 281 -27.46 9.29 7.70
N ALA A 282 -27.60 8.67 6.53
CA ALA A 282 -28.11 7.31 6.42
C ALA A 282 -27.60 6.63 5.16
N PHE A 283 -27.44 5.33 5.23
CA PHE A 283 -27.10 4.48 4.12
C PHE A 283 -27.70 3.09 4.30
N TYR A 284 -27.98 2.41 3.21
CA TYR A 284 -28.43 1.01 3.20
C TYR A 284 -28.31 0.42 1.79
N LEU A 285 -28.36 -0.90 1.70
CA LEU A 285 -28.47 -1.60 0.43
C LEU A 285 -29.90 -2.14 0.22
N THR A 286 -30.27 -2.25 -1.06
CA THR A 286 -31.44 -3.03 -1.48
C THR A 286 -31.04 -4.01 -2.56
N ASP A 287 -31.74 -5.16 -2.59
CA ASP A 287 -31.70 -6.10 -3.68
C ASP A 287 -32.52 -5.64 -4.90
N ASP A 288 -32.64 -6.47 -5.93
CA ASP A 288 -33.41 -6.26 -7.15
C ASP A 288 -34.94 -6.13 -6.91
N ASN A 289 -35.43 -6.53 -5.74
CA ASN A 289 -36.81 -6.39 -5.32
C ASN A 289 -37.04 -5.17 -4.40
N ASN A 290 -36.04 -4.27 -4.27
CA ASN A 290 -36.03 -3.13 -3.35
C ASN A 290 -36.16 -3.52 -1.86
N VAL A 291 -35.80 -4.73 -1.47
CA VAL A 291 -35.78 -5.17 -0.08
C VAL A 291 -34.42 -4.84 0.52
N ARG A 292 -34.44 -4.21 1.71
CA ARG A 292 -33.19 -3.94 2.44
C ARG A 292 -32.47 -5.23 2.78
N THR A 293 -31.20 -5.30 2.41
CA THR A 293 -30.36 -6.49 2.62
C THR A 293 -28.91 -6.10 2.86
N THR A 294 -28.15 -7.01 3.44
CA THR A 294 -26.67 -6.98 3.48
C THR A 294 -26.08 -8.20 2.78
N ALA A 295 -26.93 -9.11 2.31
CA ALA A 295 -26.55 -10.28 1.54
C ALA A 295 -27.05 -10.12 0.10
N VAL A 296 -26.12 -10.14 -0.87
CA VAL A 296 -26.42 -9.94 -2.29
C VAL A 296 -26.05 -11.20 -3.06
N ILE A 297 -26.95 -11.69 -3.89
CA ILE A 297 -26.69 -12.86 -4.73
C ILE A 297 -25.79 -12.43 -5.89
N LYS A 298 -24.74 -13.20 -6.17
CA LYS A 298 -23.88 -12.98 -7.32
C LYS A 298 -24.71 -13.05 -8.61
N GLY A 299 -24.52 -12.05 -9.48
CA GLY A 299 -25.27 -11.92 -10.72
C GLY A 299 -26.57 -11.12 -10.61
N SER A 300 -27.09 -10.85 -9.41
CA SER A 300 -28.26 -9.99 -9.23
C SER A 300 -27.88 -8.50 -9.21
N GLU A 301 -28.86 -7.66 -9.44
CA GLU A 301 -28.72 -6.22 -9.27
C GLU A 301 -28.89 -5.83 -7.80
N PHE A 302 -28.16 -4.82 -7.37
CA PHE A 302 -28.30 -4.22 -6.05
C PHE A 302 -28.08 -2.71 -6.10
N THR A 303 -28.65 -2.00 -5.14
CA THR A 303 -28.54 -0.55 -5.05
C THR A 303 -28.03 -0.13 -3.69
N ILE A 304 -27.00 0.73 -3.68
CA ILE A 304 -26.51 1.42 -2.50
C ILE A 304 -27.24 2.76 -2.41
N HIS A 305 -27.93 3.01 -1.32
CA HIS A 305 -28.63 4.26 -1.02
C HIS A 305 -27.82 5.05 -0.01
N VAL A 306 -27.59 6.33 -0.29
CA VAL A 306 -26.87 7.25 0.60
C VAL A 306 -27.64 8.55 0.73
N ARG A 307 -27.92 8.95 1.96
CA ARG A 307 -28.57 10.23 2.28
C ARG A 307 -27.53 11.16 2.88
N VAL A 308 -27.36 12.33 2.25
CA VAL A 308 -26.36 13.32 2.62
C VAL A 308 -27.03 14.66 2.92
N ARG A 309 -26.72 15.24 4.07
CA ARG A 309 -27.08 16.62 4.42
C ARG A 309 -25.91 17.53 4.08
N ILE A 310 -26.19 18.63 3.42
CA ILE A 310 -25.21 19.68 3.10
C ILE A 310 -25.26 20.71 4.22
N LEU A 311 -24.14 21.01 4.85
CA LEU A 311 -24.00 21.92 5.97
C LEU A 311 -23.41 23.27 5.54
N GLU A 312 -22.54 23.29 4.55
CA GLU A 312 -21.97 24.49 3.95
C GLU A 312 -22.06 24.41 2.43
N HIS A 313 -21.87 25.54 1.75
CA HIS A 313 -21.83 25.56 0.28
C HIS A 313 -20.69 24.72 -0.26
N ILE A 314 -20.98 23.81 -1.19
CA ILE A 314 -20.01 22.96 -1.88
C ILE A 314 -20.11 23.19 -3.39
N PRO A 315 -19.02 23.70 -4.02
CA PRO A 315 -18.97 23.91 -5.46
C PRO A 315 -18.84 22.63 -6.20
N SER A 316 -19.30 21.76 -6.62
CA SER A 316 -19.06 20.49 -7.34
C SER A 316 -18.87 19.30 -6.40
N PRO A 317 -19.91 18.91 -5.65
CA PRO A 317 -19.82 17.76 -4.76
C PRO A 317 -19.72 16.44 -5.56
N ILE A 318 -18.86 15.55 -5.07
CA ILE A 318 -18.62 14.22 -5.62
C ILE A 318 -19.02 13.20 -4.55
N PHE A 319 -20.02 12.38 -4.85
CA PHE A 319 -20.42 11.27 -4.00
C PHE A 319 -19.76 9.98 -4.48
N ALA A 320 -19.26 9.16 -3.56
CA ALA A 320 -18.46 7.99 -3.87
C ALA A 320 -18.77 6.82 -2.96
N PHE A 321 -18.56 5.61 -3.48
CA PHE A 321 -18.42 4.41 -2.66
C PHE A 321 -17.20 3.61 -3.09
N SER A 322 -16.69 2.74 -2.19
CA SER A 322 -15.75 1.69 -2.53
C SER A 322 -16.06 0.42 -1.73
N LEU A 323 -15.73 -0.72 -2.31
CA LEU A 323 -15.81 -2.04 -1.69
C LEU A 323 -14.39 -2.57 -1.49
N LYS A 324 -14.11 -3.07 -0.29
CA LYS A 324 -12.86 -3.72 0.09
C LYS A 324 -13.12 -5.17 0.49
N ASN A 325 -12.12 -6.02 0.37
CA ASN A 325 -12.16 -7.34 1.00
C ASN A 325 -11.85 -7.25 2.51
N ALA A 326 -11.95 -8.36 3.23
CA ALA A 326 -11.72 -8.44 4.68
C ALA A 326 -10.28 -8.04 5.10
N ILE A 327 -9.30 -8.16 4.22
CA ILE A 327 -7.90 -7.75 4.48
C ILE A 327 -7.62 -6.28 4.12
N GLY A 328 -8.65 -5.52 3.69
CA GLY A 328 -8.54 -4.09 3.43
C GLY A 328 -8.15 -3.71 1.99
N THR A 329 -7.99 -4.68 1.07
CA THR A 329 -7.72 -4.39 -0.35
C THR A 329 -8.96 -3.80 -1.01
N GLU A 330 -8.85 -2.63 -1.64
CA GLU A 330 -9.91 -2.04 -2.44
C GLU A 330 -10.13 -2.89 -3.72
N ILE A 331 -11.35 -3.38 -3.90
CA ILE A 331 -11.71 -4.28 -5.00
C ILE A 331 -12.38 -3.51 -6.14
N THR A 332 -13.30 -2.63 -5.80
CA THR A 332 -14.03 -1.81 -6.76
C THR A 332 -14.62 -0.57 -6.08
N GLY A 333 -15.02 0.39 -6.86
CA GLY A 333 -15.71 1.59 -6.40
C GLY A 333 -15.93 2.55 -7.56
N THR A 334 -16.84 3.49 -7.37
CA THR A 334 -17.06 4.57 -8.33
C THR A 334 -17.55 5.85 -7.63
N ASN A 335 -17.73 6.89 -8.41
CA ASN A 335 -18.24 8.16 -7.93
C ASN A 335 -19.05 8.89 -9.02
N THR A 336 -19.79 9.91 -8.61
CA THR A 336 -20.64 10.68 -9.50
C THR A 336 -19.87 11.37 -10.63
N MET A 337 -18.60 11.67 -10.47
CA MET A 337 -17.78 12.28 -11.53
C MET A 337 -17.41 11.24 -12.60
N ILE A 338 -16.98 10.05 -12.21
CA ILE A 338 -16.66 8.95 -13.15
C ILE A 338 -17.89 8.54 -13.94
N GLU A 339 -19.05 8.43 -13.26
CA GLU A 339 -20.32 8.04 -13.87
C GLU A 339 -21.03 9.20 -14.59
N LYS A 340 -20.39 10.37 -14.68
CA LYS A 340 -20.90 11.58 -15.36
C LYS A 340 -22.25 12.08 -14.79
N ALA A 341 -22.55 11.76 -13.54
CA ALA A 341 -23.70 12.26 -12.80
C ALA A 341 -23.31 13.54 -12.04
N PHE A 342 -22.93 14.57 -12.79
CA PHE A 342 -22.43 15.83 -12.23
C PHE A 342 -23.49 16.60 -11.49
N LEU A 343 -23.08 17.25 -10.41
CA LEU A 343 -23.85 18.24 -9.67
C LEU A 343 -23.01 19.53 -9.64
N GLU A 344 -23.59 20.63 -10.12
CA GLU A 344 -22.87 21.91 -10.25
C GLU A 344 -22.55 22.52 -8.87
N SER A 345 -23.51 22.48 -7.95
CA SER A 345 -23.30 22.93 -6.58
C SER A 345 -24.30 22.27 -5.59
N ALA A 346 -23.99 22.38 -4.32
CA ALA A 346 -24.90 22.01 -3.25
C ALA A 346 -24.92 23.10 -2.17
N GLU A 347 -26.13 23.50 -1.75
CA GLU A 347 -26.36 24.60 -0.84
C GLU A 347 -26.66 24.11 0.58
N PRO A 348 -26.31 24.90 1.63
CA PRO A 348 -26.56 24.55 3.01
C PRO A 348 -28.05 24.24 3.28
N GLY A 349 -28.29 23.20 4.06
CA GLY A 349 -29.63 22.73 4.39
C GLY A 349 -30.25 21.78 3.36
N GLN A 350 -29.67 21.63 2.16
CA GLN A 350 -30.13 20.65 1.20
C GLN A 350 -29.86 19.23 1.67
N ILE A 351 -30.75 18.31 1.31
CA ILE A 351 -30.56 16.87 1.48
C ILE A 351 -30.48 16.24 0.10
N LYS A 352 -29.40 15.52 -0.15
CA LYS A 352 -29.17 14.76 -1.38
C LYS A 352 -29.39 13.27 -1.09
N ASN A 353 -30.25 12.63 -1.88
CA ASN A 353 -30.36 11.17 -1.91
C ASN A 353 -29.60 10.69 -3.14
N VAL A 354 -28.55 9.93 -2.93
CA VAL A 354 -27.67 9.39 -3.96
C VAL A 354 -27.83 7.88 -4.00
N THR A 355 -27.99 7.33 -5.19
CA THR A 355 -28.12 5.89 -5.42
C THR A 355 -27.06 5.41 -6.39
N PHE A 356 -26.46 4.26 -6.08
CA PHE A 356 -25.57 3.57 -6.98
C PHE A 356 -26.15 2.18 -7.24
N THR A 357 -26.61 1.95 -8.47
CA THR A 357 -27.22 0.67 -8.87
C THR A 357 -26.28 -0.08 -9.81
N GLN A 358 -25.98 -1.32 -9.48
CA GLN A 358 -25.06 -2.15 -10.25
C GLN A 358 -25.31 -3.65 -10.06
N LYS A 359 -24.79 -4.47 -10.99
CA LYS A 359 -24.81 -5.91 -10.90
C LYS A 359 -23.68 -6.42 -9.99
N MET A 360 -23.95 -7.36 -9.09
CA MET A 360 -22.95 -7.99 -8.24
C MET A 360 -22.13 -9.02 -9.02
N THR A 361 -20.93 -8.65 -9.43
CA THR A 361 -20.01 -9.53 -10.19
C THR A 361 -18.86 -10.06 -9.36
N LEU A 362 -18.80 -9.71 -8.07
CA LEU A 362 -17.78 -10.19 -7.15
C LEU A 362 -17.97 -11.66 -6.81
N GLN A 363 -16.89 -12.31 -6.41
CA GLN A 363 -16.93 -13.69 -5.89
C GLN A 363 -17.69 -13.76 -4.57
N GLY A 364 -18.19 -14.95 -4.22
CA GLY A 364 -18.77 -15.19 -2.89
C GLY A 364 -17.78 -14.87 -1.77
N GLY A 365 -18.23 -14.13 -0.77
CA GLY A 365 -17.39 -13.71 0.36
C GLY A 365 -17.90 -12.45 1.03
N GLU A 366 -17.08 -11.93 1.95
CA GLU A 366 -17.39 -10.75 2.75
C GLU A 366 -16.66 -9.51 2.21
N TYR A 367 -17.40 -8.42 2.05
CA TYR A 367 -16.88 -7.16 1.53
C TYR A 367 -17.31 -5.99 2.41
N LEU A 368 -16.42 -5.01 2.60
CA LEU A 368 -16.64 -3.84 3.42
C LEU A 368 -16.96 -2.63 2.54
N LEU A 369 -18.09 -1.99 2.79
CA LEU A 369 -18.52 -0.78 2.10
C LEU A 369 -17.91 0.46 2.77
N SER A 370 -17.34 1.34 1.98
CA SER A 370 -16.94 2.69 2.39
C SER A 370 -17.64 3.73 1.55
N LEU A 371 -17.98 4.87 2.17
CA LEU A 371 -18.75 5.95 1.54
C LEU A 371 -17.99 7.28 1.66
N GLY A 372 -18.19 8.19 0.70
CA GLY A 372 -17.54 9.50 0.74
C GLY A 372 -18.29 10.62 0.05
N VAL A 373 -18.12 11.82 0.59
CA VAL A 373 -18.48 13.09 -0.04
C VAL A 373 -17.23 13.92 -0.16
N THR A 374 -16.83 14.21 -1.39
CA THR A 374 -15.60 14.95 -1.72
C THR A 374 -15.90 16.02 -2.74
N GLY A 375 -14.91 16.77 -3.19
CA GLY A 375 -15.05 17.71 -4.29
C GLY A 375 -13.78 18.49 -4.54
N TYR A 376 -13.87 19.45 -5.44
CA TYR A 376 -12.80 20.38 -5.74
C TYR A 376 -13.21 21.80 -5.38
N ASN A 377 -12.36 22.49 -4.64
CA ASN A 377 -12.46 23.93 -4.42
C ASN A 377 -11.34 24.57 -5.26
N LYS A 378 -11.70 25.13 -6.41
CA LYS A 378 -10.77 25.49 -7.48
C LYS A 378 -9.95 24.25 -7.88
N ASP A 379 -8.62 24.26 -7.64
CA ASP A 379 -7.71 23.14 -7.99
C ASP A 379 -7.38 22.26 -6.77
N THR A 380 -7.97 22.51 -5.60
CA THR A 380 -7.68 21.75 -4.37
C THR A 380 -8.76 20.69 -4.14
N PHE A 381 -8.33 19.43 -4.02
CA PHE A 381 -9.21 18.34 -3.63
C PHE A 381 -9.52 18.41 -2.14
N GLU A 382 -10.81 18.43 -1.79
CA GLU A 382 -11.32 18.49 -0.42
C GLU A 382 -12.15 17.26 -0.09
N VAL A 383 -12.03 16.78 1.15
CA VAL A 383 -12.86 15.70 1.69
C VAL A 383 -13.83 16.29 2.71
N TYR A 384 -15.11 16.28 2.38
CA TYR A 384 -16.15 16.85 3.23
C TYR A 384 -16.65 15.86 4.28
N HIS A 385 -16.86 14.59 3.88
CA HIS A 385 -17.21 13.51 4.79
C HIS A 385 -16.82 12.15 4.23
N ARG A 386 -16.06 11.37 4.97
CA ARG A 386 -15.65 10.01 4.59
C ARG A 386 -15.95 9.05 5.73
N LEU A 387 -16.58 7.94 5.39
CA LEU A 387 -16.88 6.85 6.30
C LEU A 387 -16.26 5.58 5.74
N TYR A 388 -15.40 4.92 6.52
CA TYR A 388 -14.80 3.64 6.12
C TYR A 388 -15.50 2.47 6.76
N ASP A 389 -15.66 1.41 5.94
CA ASP A 389 -16.10 0.10 6.38
C ASP A 389 -17.42 0.15 7.15
N VAL A 390 -18.37 0.96 6.67
CA VAL A 390 -19.65 1.24 7.34
C VAL A 390 -20.60 0.05 7.39
N LEU A 391 -20.47 -0.87 6.40
CA LEU A 391 -21.38 -2.00 6.26
C LEU A 391 -20.61 -3.21 5.74
N ASN A 392 -20.88 -4.36 6.32
CA ASN A 392 -20.44 -5.64 5.78
C ASN A 392 -21.46 -6.17 4.75
N ILE A 393 -21.00 -6.50 3.55
CA ILE A 393 -21.80 -7.05 2.47
C ILE A 393 -21.37 -8.49 2.24
N THR A 394 -22.26 -9.42 2.44
CA THR A 394 -22.06 -10.84 2.12
C THR A 394 -22.49 -11.10 0.68
N VAL A 395 -21.57 -11.51 -0.17
CA VAL A 395 -21.90 -11.98 -1.53
C VAL A 395 -22.13 -13.48 -1.49
N VAL A 396 -23.37 -13.88 -1.79
CA VAL A 396 -23.76 -15.28 -1.88
C VAL A 396 -23.57 -15.79 -3.30
N SER A 397 -22.78 -16.86 -3.46
CA SER A 397 -22.48 -17.44 -4.76
C SER A 397 -22.42 -18.96 -4.67
N ASP A 398 -23.01 -19.64 -5.63
CA ASP A 398 -22.91 -21.09 -5.86
C ASP A 398 -21.69 -21.48 -6.69
N LYS A 399 -21.03 -20.46 -7.31
CA LYS A 399 -19.86 -20.64 -8.17
C LYS A 399 -18.79 -19.61 -7.83
N ASN A 400 -17.63 -20.07 -7.40
CA ASN A 400 -16.44 -19.22 -7.22
C ASN A 400 -15.39 -19.56 -8.30
N THR A 401 -14.88 -18.51 -8.96
CA THR A 401 -13.76 -18.59 -9.90
C THR A 401 -12.50 -18.03 -9.25
N VAL A 402 -11.39 -18.00 -9.95
CA VAL A 402 -10.14 -17.40 -9.45
C VAL A 402 -10.24 -15.87 -9.55
N GLY A 403 -9.72 -15.16 -8.54
CA GLY A 403 -9.70 -13.68 -8.50
C GLY A 403 -10.91 -13.09 -7.80
N TYR A 404 -11.18 -11.81 -8.05
CA TYR A 404 -12.25 -11.05 -7.39
C TYR A 404 -13.53 -10.97 -8.19
N TYR A 405 -13.46 -11.14 -9.51
CA TYR A 405 -14.59 -11.03 -10.43
C TYR A 405 -14.81 -12.34 -11.18
N ASP A 406 -16.09 -12.67 -11.45
CA ASP A 406 -16.44 -13.70 -12.41
C ASP A 406 -16.69 -13.07 -13.78
N MET A 407 -15.92 -13.47 -14.76
CA MET A 407 -16.07 -13.02 -16.15
C MET A 407 -17.18 -13.79 -16.90
N GLU A 408 -17.94 -14.65 -16.21
CA GLU A 408 -19.02 -15.48 -16.77
C GLU A 408 -18.55 -16.33 -17.98
N SER A 409 -17.33 -16.88 -17.89
CA SER A 409 -16.72 -17.63 -18.99
C SER A 409 -17.53 -18.84 -19.40
N ARG A 410 -17.71 -19.03 -20.72
CA ARG A 410 -18.30 -20.23 -21.33
C ARG A 410 -17.17 -21.10 -21.85
N VAL A 411 -17.13 -22.36 -21.41
CA VAL A 411 -16.10 -23.33 -21.82
C VAL A 411 -16.74 -24.38 -22.72
N LYS A 412 -16.15 -24.65 -23.88
CA LYS A 412 -16.46 -25.77 -24.75
C LYS A 412 -15.21 -26.61 -24.91
N VAL A 413 -15.31 -27.90 -24.65
CA VAL A 413 -14.23 -28.87 -24.86
C VAL A 413 -14.64 -29.76 -26.02
N GLU A 414 -13.79 -29.85 -27.04
CA GLU A 414 -13.98 -30.72 -28.20
C GLU A 414 -12.75 -31.62 -28.36
N ASP A 415 -12.96 -32.91 -28.66
CA ASP A 415 -11.87 -33.81 -28.95
C ASP A 415 -11.27 -33.40 -30.32
N ALA A 416 -10.01 -32.96 -30.32
CA ALA A 416 -9.24 -32.83 -31.55
C ALA A 416 -8.94 -34.28 -32.00
N GLY A 417 -9.62 -34.77 -33.02
CA GLY A 417 -9.50 -36.15 -33.52
C GLY A 417 -8.04 -36.59 -33.64
N LYS A 418 -7.83 -37.91 -33.47
CA LYS A 418 -6.53 -38.59 -33.56
C LYS A 418 -5.92 -38.44 -34.94
#